data_4048b5b4de6913e7d21d188489c070aa
#
_entry.id   4048b5b4de6913e7d21d188489c070aa
#
_cell.length_a   1.000
_cell.length_b   1.000
_cell.length_c   1.000
_cell.angle_alpha   90.00
_cell.angle_beta   90.00
_cell.angle_gamma   90.00
#
_symmetry.space_group_name_H-M   'P 1'
#
loop_
_entity.id
_entity.type
_entity.pdbx_description
1 polymer ?
#
loop_
_entity_poly.entity_id
_entity_poly.type
_entity_poly.pdbx_seq_one_letter_code
_entity_poly.pdbx_strand_id
1 'polypeptide(L)'
;LPDGTIDHVSLERLVERLIAEGVSGLFALGSTGETAYFTDDQRVELLTTIVRVNAGRVPIIAGAIELTAPRIIETARRLVAAGAQAIVTTAPLYTLNSAAEVADHFRAIAAAIDVPLWAYDVPVRVHSKLGIDLLVRLGAEGVIHGVKDSSGDDVSFRRLIAANDAAGRPLQLLTGHEVVVDAMALAGADGVVPGFANVEAAGYVRLWDATQRGDWTEARTEQERINRAFDIVFAPQGLSGDATGVGAFKAAMHARGIIDHATMADTCLLYTSPSPRDRQ
;
A
#
# COMPACT_ATOMS: atom_id res chain seq x y z
N LEU A 1 -9.74 17.95 -1.22
CA LEU A 1 -10.47 19.01 -1.94
C LEU A 1 -9.48 19.92 -2.68
N PRO A 2 -9.93 20.75 -3.63
CA PRO A 2 -9.04 21.67 -4.34
C PRO A 2 -8.31 22.70 -3.47
N ASP A 3 -8.80 22.94 -2.27
CA ASP A 3 -8.20 23.83 -1.27
C ASP A 3 -7.14 23.15 -0.37
N GLY A 4 -6.83 21.88 -0.63
CA GLY A 4 -5.87 21.08 0.14
C GLY A 4 -6.42 20.44 1.41
N THR A 5 -7.69 20.62 1.72
CA THR A 5 -8.36 19.94 2.85
C THR A 5 -8.74 18.49 2.46
N ILE A 6 -8.95 17.65 3.47
CA ILE A 6 -9.38 16.26 3.27
C ILE A 6 -10.87 16.23 2.90
N ASP A 7 -11.21 15.48 1.86
CA ASP A 7 -12.61 15.17 1.48
C ASP A 7 -13.12 14.00 2.33
N HIS A 8 -13.59 14.32 3.54
CA HIS A 8 -14.10 13.32 4.47
C HIS A 8 -15.30 12.56 3.91
N VAL A 9 -16.18 13.22 3.16
CA VAL A 9 -17.39 12.58 2.60
C VAL A 9 -17.01 11.50 1.60
N SER A 10 -16.09 11.80 0.68
CA SER A 10 -15.59 10.80 -0.27
C SER A 10 -14.76 9.71 0.43
N LEU A 11 -13.96 10.05 1.45
CA LEU A 11 -13.20 9.09 2.22
C LEU A 11 -14.12 8.09 2.96
N GLU A 12 -15.18 8.57 3.59
CA GLU A 12 -16.17 7.71 4.27
C GLU A 12 -16.84 6.75 3.26
N ARG A 13 -17.27 7.26 2.11
CA ARG A 13 -17.86 6.46 1.04
C ARG A 13 -16.91 5.40 0.52
N LEU A 14 -15.62 5.75 0.35
CA LEU A 14 -14.59 4.81 -0.09
C LEU A 14 -14.38 3.69 0.93
N VAL A 15 -14.25 4.00 2.21
CA VAL A 15 -14.07 3.00 3.28
C VAL A 15 -15.27 2.06 3.35
N GLU A 16 -16.50 2.59 3.36
CA GLU A 16 -17.72 1.78 3.35
C GLU A 16 -17.79 0.85 2.14
N ARG A 17 -17.45 1.37 0.97
CA ARG A 17 -17.43 0.59 -0.26
C ARG A 17 -16.40 -0.54 -0.21
N LEU A 18 -15.17 -0.26 0.19
CA LEU A 18 -14.11 -1.28 0.27
C LEU A 18 -14.53 -2.44 1.19
N ILE A 19 -15.08 -2.12 2.36
CA ILE A 19 -15.57 -3.13 3.31
C ILE A 19 -16.75 -3.91 2.73
N ALA A 20 -17.71 -3.24 2.09
CA ALA A 20 -18.86 -3.87 1.45
C ALA A 20 -18.45 -4.79 0.27
N GLU A 21 -17.37 -4.45 -0.44
CA GLU A 21 -16.79 -5.29 -1.51
C GLU A 21 -15.95 -6.47 -0.99
N GLY A 22 -15.79 -6.61 0.35
CA GLY A 22 -15.24 -7.79 0.99
C GLY A 22 -13.73 -7.76 1.25
N VAL A 23 -13.09 -6.58 1.29
CA VAL A 23 -11.68 -6.51 1.68
C VAL A 23 -11.49 -7.00 3.13
N SER A 24 -10.40 -7.74 3.38
CA SER A 24 -10.09 -8.31 4.69
C SER A 24 -9.26 -7.37 5.59
N GLY A 25 -8.86 -6.18 5.10
CA GLY A 25 -8.11 -5.19 5.86
C GLY A 25 -7.92 -3.90 5.07
N LEU A 26 -7.50 -2.84 5.76
CA LEU A 26 -7.21 -1.53 5.17
C LEU A 26 -5.76 -1.16 5.45
N PHE A 27 -5.04 -0.74 4.40
CA PHE A 27 -3.72 -0.13 4.53
C PHE A 27 -3.84 1.38 4.27
N ALA A 28 -3.93 2.15 5.35
CA ALA A 28 -4.00 3.60 5.31
C ALA A 28 -2.59 4.23 5.21
N LEU A 29 -2.49 5.42 4.63
CA LEU A 29 -1.25 6.20 4.58
C LEU A 29 -0.06 5.47 3.91
N GLY A 30 -0.35 4.62 2.93
CA GLY A 30 0.65 4.10 2.00
C GLY A 30 0.94 5.08 0.86
N SER A 31 1.70 4.65 -0.16
CA SER A 31 2.02 5.49 -1.32
C SER A 31 0.77 5.93 -2.09
N THR A 32 -0.17 5.00 -2.34
CA THR A 32 -1.46 5.33 -2.97
C THR A 32 -2.34 6.20 -2.06
N GLY A 33 -2.16 6.11 -0.73
CA GLY A 33 -2.79 6.99 0.26
C GLY A 33 -2.11 8.35 0.39
N GLU A 34 -1.20 8.70 -0.53
CA GLU A 34 -0.56 10.01 -0.64
C GLU A 34 0.17 10.49 0.63
N THR A 35 0.68 9.55 1.43
CA THR A 35 1.27 9.86 2.76
C THR A 35 2.37 10.91 2.73
N ALA A 36 3.13 10.99 1.62
CA ALA A 36 4.26 11.93 1.48
C ALA A 36 3.81 13.40 1.37
N TYR A 37 2.56 13.65 1.05
CA TYR A 37 2.02 14.98 0.76
C TYR A 37 1.21 15.57 1.91
N PHE A 38 0.92 14.79 2.94
CA PHE A 38 0.19 15.22 4.11
C PHE A 38 1.10 15.67 5.25
N THR A 39 0.67 16.70 5.96
CA THR A 39 1.25 17.05 7.26
C THR A 39 0.94 15.95 8.29
N ASP A 40 1.67 15.92 9.39
CA ASP A 40 1.46 14.94 10.46
C ASP A 40 0.04 15.02 11.05
N ASP A 41 -0.51 16.23 11.15
CA ASP A 41 -1.88 16.44 11.65
C ASP A 41 -2.93 15.90 10.66
N GLN A 42 -2.74 16.15 9.36
CA GLN A 42 -3.62 15.61 8.32
C GLN A 42 -3.57 14.08 8.26
N ARG A 43 -2.41 13.45 8.49
CA ARG A 43 -2.31 11.98 8.58
C ARG A 43 -3.13 11.42 9.73
N VAL A 44 -3.07 12.05 10.90
CA VAL A 44 -3.88 11.68 12.06
C VAL A 44 -5.37 11.89 11.80
N GLU A 45 -5.75 13.02 11.22
CA GLU A 45 -7.13 13.36 10.86
C GLU A 45 -7.72 12.33 9.88
N LEU A 46 -6.97 12.00 8.81
CA LEU A 46 -7.35 11.00 7.82
C LEU A 46 -7.54 9.62 8.45
N LEU A 47 -6.57 9.16 9.24
CA LEU A 47 -6.67 7.87 9.91
C LEU A 47 -7.83 7.82 10.91
N THR A 48 -8.05 8.89 11.68
CA THR A 48 -9.18 8.98 12.63
C THR A 48 -10.51 8.81 11.91
N THR A 49 -10.67 9.40 10.73
CA THR A 49 -11.87 9.22 9.90
C THR A 49 -12.02 7.77 9.45
N ILE A 50 -10.95 7.14 8.95
CA ILE A 50 -10.98 5.73 8.54
C ILE A 50 -11.35 4.81 9.72
N VAL A 51 -10.74 5.00 10.88
CA VAL A 51 -11.01 4.20 12.09
C VAL A 51 -12.46 4.33 12.53
N ARG A 52 -12.97 5.56 12.56
CA ARG A 52 -14.37 5.83 12.92
C ARG A 52 -15.34 5.12 11.97
N VAL A 53 -15.13 5.24 10.67
CA VAL A 53 -15.99 4.63 9.66
C VAL A 53 -15.86 3.11 9.66
N ASN A 54 -14.64 2.60 9.76
CA ASN A 54 -14.40 1.16 9.85
C ASN A 54 -15.11 0.51 11.04
N ALA A 55 -15.24 1.21 12.16
CA ALA A 55 -15.92 0.72 13.37
C ALA A 55 -15.49 -0.70 13.80
N GLY A 56 -14.22 -1.06 13.60
CA GLY A 56 -13.65 -2.36 13.97
C GLY A 56 -14.03 -3.52 13.05
N ARG A 57 -14.63 -3.29 11.89
CA ARG A 57 -15.07 -4.34 10.96
C ARG A 57 -13.92 -5.11 10.33
N VAL A 58 -12.81 -4.45 10.03
CA VAL A 58 -11.59 -5.06 9.48
C VAL A 58 -10.35 -4.44 10.14
N PRO A 59 -9.20 -5.14 10.18
CA PRO A 59 -7.97 -4.55 10.69
C PRO A 59 -7.50 -3.37 9.85
N ILE A 60 -6.89 -2.38 10.53
CA ILE A 60 -6.27 -1.21 9.90
C ILE A 60 -4.78 -1.21 10.20
N ILE A 61 -3.95 -1.27 9.16
CA ILE A 61 -2.52 -1.02 9.24
C ILE A 61 -2.22 0.37 8.66
N ALA A 62 -1.28 1.10 9.25
CA ALA A 62 -0.99 2.48 8.84
C ALA A 62 0.49 2.69 8.48
N GLY A 63 0.73 3.44 7.42
CA GLY A 63 2.07 3.82 6.97
C GLY A 63 2.66 4.94 7.83
N ALA A 64 3.72 4.64 8.58
CA ALA A 64 4.61 5.63 9.19
C ALA A 64 5.89 5.69 8.35
N ILE A 65 5.85 6.49 7.30
CA ILE A 65 6.92 6.58 6.29
C ILE A 65 7.61 7.93 6.43
N GLU A 66 8.83 7.91 6.96
CA GLU A 66 9.61 9.10 7.31
C GLU A 66 11.11 8.91 7.02
N LEU A 67 11.87 9.99 7.12
CA LEU A 67 13.30 10.01 6.78
C LEU A 67 14.18 9.17 7.70
N THR A 68 13.82 9.06 8.99
CA THR A 68 14.67 8.45 10.03
C THR A 68 13.84 7.74 11.10
N ALA A 69 14.43 6.77 11.81
CA ALA A 69 13.75 6.05 12.89
C ALA A 69 13.13 6.95 13.97
N PRO A 70 13.76 8.00 14.50
CA PRO A 70 13.10 8.88 15.46
C PRO A 70 11.82 9.54 14.93
N ARG A 71 11.81 9.98 13.68
CA ARG A 71 10.61 10.57 13.05
C ARG A 71 9.54 9.53 12.82
N ILE A 72 9.93 8.32 12.40
CA ILE A 72 8.98 7.20 12.24
C ILE A 72 8.32 6.85 13.58
N ILE A 73 9.09 6.79 14.65
CA ILE A 73 8.59 6.48 16.01
C ILE A 73 7.57 7.54 16.46
N GLU A 74 7.85 8.81 16.24
CA GLU A 74 6.93 9.90 16.57
C GLU A 74 5.62 9.76 15.78
N THR A 75 5.71 9.63 14.46
CA THR A 75 4.54 9.42 13.59
C THR A 75 3.78 8.15 13.97
N ALA A 76 4.46 7.04 14.16
CA ALA A 76 3.85 5.76 14.52
C ALA A 76 3.06 5.84 15.82
N ARG A 77 3.60 6.48 16.87
CA ARG A 77 2.89 6.67 18.14
C ARG A 77 1.61 7.48 17.98
N ARG A 78 1.63 8.52 17.15
CA ARG A 78 0.43 9.31 16.83
C ARG A 78 -0.61 8.49 16.09
N LEU A 79 -0.19 7.67 15.12
CA LEU A 79 -1.08 6.80 14.34
C LEU A 79 -1.66 5.66 15.20
N VAL A 80 -0.86 5.07 16.09
CA VAL A 80 -1.35 4.06 17.06
C VAL A 80 -2.39 4.69 18.00
N ALA A 81 -2.12 5.88 18.52
CA ALA A 81 -3.08 6.61 19.34
C ALA A 81 -4.37 6.96 18.59
N ALA A 82 -4.31 7.13 17.26
CA ALA A 82 -5.47 7.34 16.39
C ALA A 82 -6.20 6.04 16.00
N GLY A 83 -5.69 4.85 16.40
CA GLY A 83 -6.36 3.57 16.22
C GLY A 83 -5.74 2.62 15.19
N ALA A 84 -4.51 2.87 14.71
CA ALA A 84 -3.78 1.89 13.90
C ALA A 84 -3.46 0.65 14.72
N GLN A 85 -3.72 -0.54 14.17
CA GLN A 85 -3.49 -1.83 14.83
C GLN A 85 -2.14 -2.44 14.47
N ALA A 86 -1.48 -1.94 13.42
CA ALA A 86 -0.12 -2.24 13.05
C ALA A 86 0.48 -1.05 12.28
N ILE A 87 1.81 -0.96 12.29
CA ILE A 87 2.56 0.06 11.56
C ILE A 87 3.32 -0.57 10.41
N VAL A 88 3.29 0.10 9.27
CA VAL A 88 4.09 -0.26 8.09
C VAL A 88 5.13 0.85 7.87
N THR A 89 6.39 0.48 7.72
CA THR A 89 7.46 1.45 7.42
C THR A 89 8.47 0.93 6.41
N THR A 90 9.22 1.84 5.81
CA THR A 90 10.25 1.55 4.81
C THR A 90 11.65 1.56 5.40
N ALA A 91 12.66 1.21 4.60
CA ALA A 91 14.04 1.63 4.88
C ALA A 91 14.13 3.17 4.97
N PRO A 92 15.20 3.75 5.57
CA PRO A 92 15.40 5.21 5.58
C PRO A 92 15.35 5.80 4.17
N LEU A 93 14.67 6.96 4.01
CA LEU A 93 14.34 7.52 2.69
C LEU A 93 15.49 8.29 2.01
N TYR A 94 16.23 9.10 2.75
CA TYR A 94 17.14 10.10 2.16
C TYR A 94 18.60 9.66 2.15
N THR A 95 18.99 8.81 3.09
CA THR A 95 20.36 8.34 3.27
C THR A 95 20.52 6.91 2.74
N LEU A 96 21.66 6.64 2.11
CA LEU A 96 22.04 5.29 1.74
C LEU A 96 22.63 4.59 2.97
N ASN A 97 21.99 3.50 3.37
CA ASN A 97 22.34 2.74 4.55
C ASN A 97 22.79 1.32 4.19
N SER A 98 23.71 0.78 4.96
CA SER A 98 24.09 -0.63 4.91
C SER A 98 22.95 -1.52 5.42
N ALA A 99 22.99 -2.82 5.10
CA ALA A 99 22.00 -3.79 5.59
C ALA A 99 21.98 -3.88 7.13
N ALA A 100 23.12 -3.66 7.79
CA ALA A 100 23.21 -3.64 9.25
C ALA A 100 22.49 -2.43 9.84
N GLU A 101 22.71 -1.24 9.29
CA GLU A 101 22.03 0.00 9.71
C GLU A 101 20.53 -0.07 9.45
N VAL A 102 20.09 -0.68 8.33
CA VAL A 102 18.67 -0.92 8.06
C VAL A 102 18.08 -1.91 9.09
N ALA A 103 18.82 -2.94 9.50
CA ALA A 103 18.37 -3.83 10.57
C ALA A 103 18.18 -3.08 11.90
N ASP A 104 19.14 -2.26 12.27
CA ASP A 104 19.07 -1.48 13.51
C ASP A 104 17.97 -0.42 13.48
N HIS A 105 17.69 0.15 12.29
CA HIS A 105 16.54 1.02 12.06
C HIS A 105 15.22 0.31 12.40
N PHE A 106 14.96 -0.88 11.86
CA PHE A 106 13.74 -1.64 12.17
C PHE A 106 13.66 -2.05 13.64
N ARG A 107 14.80 -2.48 14.24
CA ARG A 107 14.84 -2.84 15.66
C ARG A 107 14.52 -1.67 16.58
N ALA A 108 15.08 -0.48 16.28
CA ALA A 108 14.81 0.73 17.05
C ALA A 108 13.33 1.13 16.99
N ILE A 109 12.69 1.01 15.83
CA ILE A 109 11.27 1.31 15.66
C ILE A 109 10.42 0.28 16.42
N ALA A 110 10.67 -1.02 16.23
CA ALA A 110 9.91 -2.08 16.88
C ALA A 110 9.98 -1.98 18.41
N ALA A 111 11.15 -1.64 18.97
CA ALA A 111 11.32 -1.46 20.40
C ALA A 111 10.57 -0.24 20.98
N ALA A 112 10.08 0.66 20.13
CA ALA A 112 9.48 1.93 20.56
C ALA A 112 7.96 2.00 20.36
N ILE A 113 7.33 0.94 19.82
CA ILE A 113 5.88 0.85 19.56
C ILE A 113 5.34 -0.47 20.11
N ASP A 114 4.07 -0.47 20.56
CA ASP A 114 3.42 -1.62 21.18
C ASP A 114 2.48 -2.38 20.22
N VAL A 115 2.66 -2.19 18.90
CA VAL A 115 1.87 -2.86 17.86
C VAL A 115 2.79 -3.54 16.86
N PRO A 116 2.30 -4.54 16.08
CA PRO A 116 3.09 -5.19 15.05
C PRO A 116 3.71 -4.22 14.05
N LEU A 117 4.99 -4.41 13.74
CA LEU A 117 5.72 -3.66 12.72
C LEU A 117 5.81 -4.49 11.43
N TRP A 118 5.57 -3.85 10.29
CA TRP A 118 5.71 -4.42 8.95
C TRP A 118 6.75 -3.67 8.15
N ALA A 119 7.55 -4.39 7.37
CA ALA A 119 8.45 -3.78 6.40
C ALA A 119 7.73 -3.53 5.08
N TYR A 120 7.98 -2.37 4.48
CA TYR A 120 7.48 -2.02 3.15
C TYR A 120 8.66 -1.91 2.18
N ASP A 121 8.78 -2.89 1.29
CA ASP A 121 9.81 -2.92 0.27
C ASP A 121 9.31 -2.20 -1.00
N VAL A 122 9.75 -0.97 -1.18
CA VAL A 122 9.32 -0.09 -2.27
C VAL A 122 10.50 0.74 -2.80
N PRO A 123 11.50 0.09 -3.42
CA PRO A 123 12.76 0.73 -3.80
C PRO A 123 12.59 1.90 -4.77
N VAL A 124 11.53 1.95 -5.56
CA VAL A 124 11.21 3.09 -6.42
C VAL A 124 10.96 4.38 -5.63
N ARG A 125 10.64 4.29 -4.33
CA ARG A 125 10.40 5.43 -3.44
C ARG A 125 11.57 5.72 -2.53
N VAL A 126 12.24 4.69 -2.03
CA VAL A 126 13.26 4.82 -1.00
C VAL A 126 14.68 4.51 -1.50
N HIS A 127 14.83 4.20 -2.79
CA HIS A 127 16.10 3.89 -3.44
C HIS A 127 16.92 2.76 -2.77
N SER A 128 16.26 1.92 -1.97
CA SER A 128 16.87 0.82 -1.25
C SER A 128 15.96 -0.41 -1.32
N LYS A 129 16.46 -1.51 -1.89
CA LYS A 129 15.80 -2.82 -1.87
C LYS A 129 16.11 -3.52 -0.57
N LEU A 130 15.10 -4.04 0.11
CA LEU A 130 15.28 -4.86 1.30
C LEU A 130 15.73 -6.27 0.91
N GLY A 131 16.90 -6.69 1.42
CA GLY A 131 17.47 -8.01 1.11
C GLY A 131 16.70 -9.15 1.78
N ILE A 132 16.61 -10.29 1.11
CA ILE A 132 15.89 -11.48 1.59
C ILE A 132 16.40 -11.93 2.96
N ASP A 133 17.72 -12.08 3.11
CA ASP A 133 18.33 -12.54 4.36
C ASP A 133 18.07 -11.58 5.53
N LEU A 134 18.03 -10.27 5.24
CA LEU A 134 17.68 -9.24 6.22
C LEU A 134 16.23 -9.41 6.69
N LEU A 135 15.28 -9.53 5.76
CA LEU A 135 13.86 -9.65 6.07
C LEU A 135 13.56 -10.92 6.87
N VAL A 136 14.04 -12.07 6.41
CA VAL A 136 13.84 -13.36 7.11
C VAL A 136 14.44 -13.33 8.51
N ARG A 137 15.65 -12.76 8.67
CA ARG A 137 16.28 -12.60 9.99
C ARG A 137 15.46 -11.71 10.92
N LEU A 138 15.01 -10.54 10.45
CA LEU A 138 14.18 -9.64 11.26
C LEU A 138 12.83 -10.28 11.65
N GLY A 139 12.26 -11.10 10.78
CA GLY A 139 11.09 -11.91 11.08
C GLY A 139 11.36 -12.96 12.16
N ALA A 140 12.45 -13.73 12.03
CA ALA A 140 12.86 -14.73 13.01
C ALA A 140 13.20 -14.12 14.39
N GLU A 141 13.70 -12.89 14.41
CA GLU A 141 13.94 -12.10 15.64
C GLU A 141 12.62 -11.53 16.23
N GLY A 142 11.48 -11.62 15.54
CA GLY A 142 10.22 -11.00 15.95
C GLY A 142 10.19 -9.46 15.84
N VAL A 143 11.14 -8.88 15.12
CA VAL A 143 11.23 -7.42 14.91
C VAL A 143 10.16 -6.95 13.93
N ILE A 144 9.93 -7.70 12.85
CA ILE A 144 8.85 -7.44 11.90
C ILE A 144 7.94 -8.66 11.80
N HIS A 145 6.65 -8.42 11.59
CA HIS A 145 5.62 -9.46 11.48
C HIS A 145 5.30 -9.82 10.04
N GLY A 146 5.66 -8.97 9.10
CA GLY A 146 5.43 -9.22 7.70
C GLY A 146 6.09 -8.19 6.79
N VAL A 147 5.93 -8.44 5.50
CA VAL A 147 6.46 -7.60 4.42
C VAL A 147 5.36 -7.31 3.42
N LYS A 148 5.20 -6.03 3.05
CA LYS A 148 4.55 -5.66 1.81
C LYS A 148 5.61 -5.40 0.76
N ASP A 149 5.61 -6.19 -0.30
CA ASP A 149 6.53 -6.00 -1.44
C ASP A 149 5.81 -5.27 -2.60
N SER A 150 6.29 -4.09 -2.93
CA SER A 150 5.91 -3.31 -4.11
C SER A 150 7.15 -2.95 -4.94
N SER A 151 8.14 -3.83 -4.95
CA SER A 151 9.39 -3.60 -5.68
C SER A 151 9.24 -3.80 -7.19
N GLY A 152 8.23 -4.55 -7.63
CA GLY A 152 8.08 -5.01 -9.02
C GLY A 152 9.08 -6.12 -9.39
N ASP A 153 9.87 -6.61 -8.43
CA ASP A 153 10.79 -7.74 -8.61
C ASP A 153 10.15 -9.03 -8.10
N ASP A 154 9.25 -9.59 -8.91
CA ASP A 154 8.50 -10.81 -8.58
C ASP A 154 9.41 -12.03 -8.41
N VAL A 155 10.57 -12.04 -9.07
CA VAL A 155 11.58 -13.09 -8.89
C VAL A 155 12.16 -13.03 -7.48
N SER A 156 12.52 -11.85 -7.01
CA SER A 156 12.98 -11.63 -5.63
C SER A 156 11.92 -11.97 -4.61
N PHE A 157 10.66 -11.55 -4.85
CA PHE A 157 9.54 -11.84 -3.95
C PHE A 157 9.27 -13.36 -3.86
N ARG A 158 9.28 -14.08 -4.97
CA ARG A 158 9.18 -15.55 -4.98
C ARG A 158 10.31 -16.23 -4.19
N ARG A 159 11.53 -15.71 -4.29
CA ARG A 159 12.69 -16.22 -3.51
C ARG A 159 12.53 -15.88 -2.01
N LEU A 160 11.94 -14.73 -1.67
CA LEU A 160 11.61 -14.38 -0.29
C LEU A 160 10.59 -15.36 0.29
N ILE A 161 9.54 -15.73 -0.47
CA ILE A 161 8.55 -16.74 -0.06
C ILE A 161 9.26 -18.06 0.26
N ALA A 162 10.11 -18.56 -0.64
CA ALA A 162 10.84 -19.81 -0.45
C ALA A 162 11.79 -19.77 0.77
N ALA A 163 12.49 -18.65 0.98
CA ALA A 163 13.36 -18.46 2.14
C ALA A 163 12.58 -18.37 3.45
N ASN A 164 11.42 -17.72 3.45
CA ASN A 164 10.50 -17.63 4.58
C ASN A 164 9.95 -19.01 4.96
N ASP A 165 9.55 -19.82 3.96
CA ASP A 165 9.10 -21.20 4.18
C ASP A 165 10.21 -22.06 4.80
N ALA A 166 11.44 -21.96 4.28
CA ALA A 166 12.60 -22.68 4.81
C ALA A 166 12.95 -22.28 6.26
N ALA A 167 12.63 -21.04 6.65
CA ALA A 167 12.83 -20.52 8.00
C ALA A 167 11.64 -20.80 8.96
N GLY A 168 10.61 -21.53 8.52
CA GLY A 168 9.43 -21.82 9.34
C GLY A 168 8.36 -20.73 9.30
N ARG A 169 8.34 -19.89 8.26
CA ARG A 169 7.34 -18.84 7.99
C ARG A 169 7.23 -17.77 9.10
N PRO A 170 8.33 -17.15 9.51
CA PRO A 170 8.27 -16.09 10.52
C PRO A 170 7.55 -14.81 10.04
N LEU A 171 7.31 -14.66 8.73
CA LEU A 171 6.73 -13.47 8.13
C LEU A 171 5.43 -13.78 7.41
N GLN A 172 4.48 -12.85 7.45
CA GLN A 172 3.39 -12.75 6.47
C GLN A 172 3.87 -11.94 5.27
N LEU A 173 3.65 -12.45 4.06
CA LEU A 173 4.16 -11.85 2.83
C LEU A 173 3.03 -11.39 1.92
N LEU A 174 2.90 -10.08 1.72
CA LEU A 174 1.87 -9.45 0.91
C LEU A 174 2.49 -8.85 -0.36
N THR A 175 1.94 -9.19 -1.52
CA THR A 175 2.32 -8.49 -2.76
C THR A 175 1.53 -7.19 -2.91
N GLY A 176 2.22 -6.15 -3.37
CA GLY A 176 1.63 -4.88 -3.81
C GLY A 176 1.60 -4.73 -5.32
N HIS A 177 1.96 -5.78 -6.08
CA HIS A 177 2.06 -5.71 -7.54
C HIS A 177 0.72 -6.12 -8.16
N GLU A 178 0.01 -5.14 -8.72
CA GLU A 178 -1.39 -5.20 -9.15
C GLU A 178 -1.68 -6.27 -10.21
N VAL A 179 -0.71 -6.50 -11.12
CA VAL A 179 -0.95 -7.19 -12.39
C VAL A 179 -0.49 -8.66 -12.41
N VAL A 180 -0.02 -9.19 -11.26
CA VAL A 180 0.50 -10.57 -11.13
C VAL A 180 0.05 -11.26 -9.84
N VAL A 181 -1.08 -10.85 -9.28
CA VAL A 181 -1.58 -11.37 -7.99
C VAL A 181 -1.82 -12.88 -8.05
N ASP A 182 -2.37 -13.41 -9.13
CA ASP A 182 -2.58 -14.83 -9.35
C ASP A 182 -1.27 -15.63 -9.29
N ALA A 183 -0.23 -15.14 -9.95
CA ALA A 183 1.09 -15.77 -9.96
C ALA A 183 1.75 -15.72 -8.57
N MET A 184 1.62 -14.62 -7.83
CA MET A 184 2.19 -14.49 -6.48
C MET A 184 1.41 -15.33 -5.45
N ALA A 185 0.09 -15.43 -5.59
CA ALA A 185 -0.73 -16.36 -4.79
C ALA A 185 -0.32 -17.82 -5.04
N LEU A 186 -0.11 -18.22 -6.32
CA LEU A 186 0.39 -19.54 -6.67
C LEU A 186 1.81 -19.79 -6.11
N ALA A 187 2.63 -18.75 -6.02
CA ALA A 187 3.95 -18.84 -5.43
C ALA A 187 3.94 -18.98 -3.90
N GLY A 188 2.81 -18.70 -3.22
CA GLY A 188 2.64 -18.84 -1.78
C GLY A 188 2.59 -17.51 -1.00
N ALA A 189 2.28 -16.38 -1.65
CA ALA A 189 1.99 -15.14 -0.96
C ALA A 189 0.79 -15.29 0.00
N ASP A 190 0.84 -14.60 1.14
CA ASP A 190 -0.21 -14.65 2.17
C ASP A 190 -1.36 -13.67 1.89
N GLY A 191 -1.19 -12.76 0.95
CA GLY A 191 -2.21 -11.80 0.58
C GLY A 191 -1.73 -10.76 -0.43
N VAL A 192 -2.61 -9.80 -0.71
CA VAL A 192 -2.38 -8.75 -1.70
C VAL A 192 -2.84 -7.39 -1.19
N VAL A 193 -2.06 -6.35 -1.45
CA VAL A 193 -2.37 -4.96 -1.08
C VAL A 193 -2.14 -4.04 -2.29
N PRO A 194 -2.94 -4.16 -3.36
CA PRO A 194 -2.78 -3.38 -4.58
C PRO A 194 -3.39 -1.99 -4.43
N GLY A 195 -2.72 -0.96 -4.96
CA GLY A 195 -3.26 0.39 -4.99
C GLY A 195 -4.53 0.49 -5.83
N PHE A 196 -4.61 -0.26 -6.92
CA PHE A 196 -5.76 -0.30 -7.80
C PHE A 196 -7.03 -0.92 -7.18
N ALA A 197 -6.91 -1.59 -6.02
CA ALA A 197 -8.09 -2.05 -5.26
C ALA A 197 -9.00 -0.89 -4.83
N ASN A 198 -8.51 0.33 -4.71
CA ASN A 198 -9.37 1.49 -4.48
C ASN A 198 -10.38 1.72 -5.62
N VAL A 199 -10.08 1.25 -6.82
CA VAL A 199 -10.95 1.30 -8.01
C VAL A 199 -11.73 0.00 -8.17
N GLU A 200 -11.11 -1.17 -7.93
CA GLU A 200 -11.62 -2.49 -8.33
C GLU A 200 -11.46 -3.54 -7.21
N ALA A 201 -11.84 -3.19 -5.96
CA ALA A 201 -11.69 -4.10 -4.81
C ALA A 201 -12.41 -5.44 -5.02
N ALA A 202 -13.66 -5.41 -5.47
CA ALA A 202 -14.44 -6.63 -5.71
C ALA A 202 -13.76 -7.62 -6.68
N GLY A 203 -13.03 -7.12 -7.67
CA GLY A 203 -12.26 -7.96 -8.59
C GLY A 203 -11.09 -8.66 -7.90
N TYR A 204 -10.33 -7.92 -7.09
CA TYR A 204 -9.25 -8.53 -6.30
C TYR A 204 -9.75 -9.51 -5.26
N VAL A 205 -10.90 -9.26 -4.64
CA VAL A 205 -11.55 -10.22 -3.72
C VAL A 205 -11.92 -11.50 -4.46
N ARG A 206 -12.61 -11.42 -5.60
CA ARG A 206 -12.94 -12.63 -6.41
C ARG A 206 -11.69 -13.39 -6.85
N LEU A 207 -10.67 -12.66 -7.32
CA LEU A 207 -9.39 -13.26 -7.70
C LEU A 207 -8.77 -14.01 -6.52
N TRP A 208 -8.65 -13.36 -5.37
CA TRP A 208 -8.08 -13.96 -4.17
C TRP A 208 -8.88 -15.19 -3.73
N ASP A 209 -10.20 -15.10 -3.66
CA ASP A 209 -11.09 -16.22 -3.31
C ASP A 209 -10.94 -17.40 -4.28
N ALA A 210 -10.78 -17.14 -5.59
CA ALA A 210 -10.52 -18.18 -6.58
C ALA A 210 -9.20 -18.91 -6.28
N THR A 211 -8.12 -18.16 -5.94
CA THR A 211 -6.84 -18.77 -5.57
C THR A 211 -6.97 -19.65 -4.31
N GLN A 212 -7.74 -19.20 -3.30
CA GLN A 212 -7.95 -19.96 -2.05
C GLN A 212 -8.74 -21.25 -2.28
N ARG A 213 -9.60 -21.29 -3.30
CA ARG A 213 -10.31 -22.51 -3.72
C ARG A 213 -9.50 -23.40 -4.67
N GLY A 214 -8.32 -22.95 -5.11
CA GLY A 214 -7.50 -23.63 -6.13
C GLY A 214 -8.06 -23.52 -7.55
N ASP A 215 -9.01 -22.61 -7.80
CA ASP A 215 -9.54 -22.34 -9.13
C ASP A 215 -8.65 -21.37 -9.89
N TRP A 216 -7.54 -21.90 -10.40
CA TRP A 216 -6.55 -21.11 -11.15
C TRP A 216 -7.04 -20.59 -12.48
N THR A 217 -8.07 -21.20 -13.05
CA THR A 217 -8.72 -20.74 -14.30
C THR A 217 -9.51 -19.47 -14.04
N GLU A 218 -10.31 -19.46 -12.98
CA GLU A 218 -11.04 -18.26 -12.55
C GLU A 218 -10.08 -17.16 -12.09
N ALA A 219 -9.07 -17.51 -11.28
CA ALA A 219 -8.07 -16.56 -10.81
C ALA A 219 -7.37 -15.84 -11.96
N ARG A 220 -6.91 -16.57 -12.98
CA ARG A 220 -6.30 -16.00 -14.18
C ARG A 220 -7.30 -15.13 -14.95
N THR A 221 -8.52 -15.55 -15.11
CA THR A 221 -9.55 -14.79 -15.83
C THR A 221 -9.81 -13.44 -15.16
N GLU A 222 -9.94 -13.42 -13.83
CA GLU A 222 -10.11 -12.19 -13.07
C GLU A 222 -8.83 -11.32 -13.12
N GLN A 223 -7.64 -11.92 -13.06
CA GLN A 223 -6.39 -11.16 -13.21
C GLN A 223 -6.32 -10.49 -14.59
N GLU A 224 -6.62 -11.20 -15.67
CA GLU A 224 -6.63 -10.62 -17.02
C GLU A 224 -7.68 -9.50 -17.17
N ARG A 225 -8.84 -9.61 -16.49
CA ARG A 225 -9.85 -8.55 -16.45
C ARG A 225 -9.33 -7.31 -15.72
N ILE A 226 -8.68 -7.51 -14.57
CA ILE A 226 -8.06 -6.44 -13.79
C ILE A 226 -6.95 -5.77 -14.60
N ASN A 227 -6.09 -6.53 -15.27
CA ASN A 227 -4.98 -6.00 -16.08
C ASN A 227 -5.49 -5.07 -17.18
N ARG A 228 -6.57 -5.47 -17.91
CA ARG A 228 -7.18 -4.57 -18.90
C ARG A 228 -7.73 -3.29 -18.30
N ALA A 229 -8.27 -3.34 -17.08
CA ALA A 229 -8.74 -2.14 -16.40
C ALA A 229 -7.58 -1.27 -15.87
N PHE A 230 -6.49 -1.91 -15.46
CA PHE A 230 -5.27 -1.24 -14.98
C PHE A 230 -4.55 -0.47 -16.07
N ASP A 231 -4.75 -0.78 -17.35
CA ASP A 231 -4.15 -0.08 -18.49
C ASP A 231 -4.42 1.43 -18.49
N ILE A 232 -5.38 1.90 -17.70
CA ILE A 232 -5.63 3.34 -17.49
C ILE A 232 -4.40 4.12 -17.02
N VAL A 233 -3.45 3.47 -16.32
CA VAL A 233 -2.23 4.12 -15.83
C VAL A 233 -1.24 4.44 -16.96
N PHE A 234 -1.37 3.78 -18.12
CA PHE A 234 -0.53 3.99 -19.29
C PHE A 234 -1.12 4.99 -20.30
N ALA A 235 -2.38 5.40 -20.09
CA ALA A 235 -3.07 6.34 -21.00
C ALA A 235 -2.48 7.77 -20.95
N PRO A 236 -2.13 8.34 -19.76
CA PRO A 236 -1.53 9.67 -19.68
C PRO A 236 -0.07 9.63 -20.15
N GLN A 237 0.36 10.65 -20.91
CA GLN A 237 1.73 10.78 -21.38
C GLN A 237 2.35 12.09 -20.88
N GLY A 238 3.68 12.08 -20.68
CA GLY A 238 4.42 13.28 -20.26
C GLY A 238 4.22 13.69 -18.80
N LEU A 239 3.61 12.82 -17.98
CA LEU A 239 3.39 13.04 -16.57
C LEU A 239 4.33 12.14 -15.72
N SER A 240 4.48 12.49 -14.43
CA SER A 240 5.25 11.67 -13.48
C SER A 240 4.55 10.32 -13.21
N GLY A 241 5.30 9.33 -12.71
CA GLY A 241 4.74 8.04 -12.31
C GLY A 241 3.63 8.16 -11.24
N ASP A 242 3.70 9.16 -10.37
CA ASP A 242 2.65 9.40 -9.36
C ASP A 242 1.38 9.94 -10.00
N ALA A 243 1.51 10.90 -10.91
CA ALA A 243 0.37 11.45 -11.63
C ALA A 243 -0.29 10.40 -12.54
N THR A 244 0.48 9.53 -13.20
CA THR A 244 -0.07 8.44 -14.03
C THR A 244 -0.62 7.29 -13.21
N GLY A 245 -0.03 6.96 -12.05
CA GLY A 245 -0.51 5.91 -11.15
C GLY A 245 -1.69 6.40 -10.28
N VAL A 246 -1.38 7.10 -9.19
CA VAL A 246 -2.40 7.54 -8.22
C VAL A 246 -3.41 8.49 -8.85
N GLY A 247 -2.97 9.39 -9.74
CA GLY A 247 -3.87 10.30 -10.46
C GLY A 247 -4.86 9.54 -11.34
N ALA A 248 -4.43 8.49 -12.07
CA ALA A 248 -5.34 7.66 -12.85
C ALA A 248 -6.34 6.92 -11.95
N PHE A 249 -5.90 6.41 -10.80
CA PHE A 249 -6.81 5.77 -9.84
C PHE A 249 -7.87 6.76 -9.33
N LYS A 250 -7.49 7.97 -8.96
CA LYS A 250 -8.43 9.01 -8.54
C LYS A 250 -9.39 9.40 -9.64
N ALA A 251 -8.93 9.55 -10.88
CA ALA A 251 -9.80 9.83 -12.03
C ALA A 251 -10.81 8.71 -12.27
N ALA A 252 -10.38 7.44 -12.17
CA ALA A 252 -11.26 6.29 -12.29
C ALA A 252 -12.28 6.22 -11.14
N MET A 253 -11.84 6.46 -9.89
CA MET A 253 -12.74 6.53 -8.74
C MET A 253 -13.78 7.65 -8.90
N HIS A 254 -13.36 8.82 -9.36
CA HIS A 254 -14.27 9.94 -9.62
C HIS A 254 -15.28 9.59 -10.73
N ALA A 255 -14.83 9.05 -11.86
CA ALA A 255 -15.70 8.64 -12.94
C ALA A 255 -16.73 7.56 -12.53
N ARG A 256 -16.40 6.74 -11.52
CA ARG A 256 -17.28 5.72 -10.94
C ARG A 256 -18.14 6.26 -9.77
N GLY A 257 -18.05 7.55 -9.45
CA GLY A 257 -18.80 8.17 -8.34
C GLY A 257 -18.35 7.70 -6.94
N ILE A 258 -17.14 7.17 -6.81
CA ILE A 258 -16.58 6.71 -5.53
C ILE A 258 -16.09 7.92 -4.72
N ILE A 259 -15.44 8.87 -5.39
CA ILE A 259 -14.99 10.14 -4.82
C ILE A 259 -15.53 11.31 -5.64
N ASP A 260 -15.71 12.45 -5.02
CA ASP A 260 -16.29 13.64 -5.67
C ASP A 260 -15.25 14.46 -6.42
N HIS A 261 -13.97 14.36 -6.05
CA HIS A 261 -12.87 15.10 -6.66
C HIS A 261 -11.67 14.20 -6.95
N ALA A 262 -11.12 14.27 -8.18
CA ALA A 262 -9.89 13.57 -8.57
C ALA A 262 -8.62 14.37 -8.23
N THR A 263 -8.71 15.41 -7.40
CA THR A 263 -7.58 16.26 -7.01
C THR A 263 -6.51 15.47 -6.26
N MET A 264 -5.25 15.63 -6.67
CA MET A 264 -4.10 15.09 -5.96
C MET A 264 -3.80 15.95 -4.72
N ALA A 265 -3.25 15.33 -3.66
CA ALA A 265 -2.85 16.06 -2.45
C ALA A 265 -1.69 17.02 -2.72
N ASP A 266 -0.81 16.69 -3.67
CA ASP A 266 0.23 17.59 -4.15
C ASP A 266 -0.25 18.37 -5.37
N THR A 267 -0.23 19.70 -5.26
CA THR A 267 -0.59 20.62 -6.37
C THR A 267 0.38 20.57 -7.55
N CYS A 268 1.58 20.02 -7.36
CA CYS A 268 2.54 19.80 -8.45
C CYS A 268 2.19 18.57 -9.29
N LEU A 269 1.36 17.67 -8.79
CA LEU A 269 0.92 16.47 -9.49
C LEU A 269 -0.43 16.75 -10.18
N LEU A 270 -0.37 17.43 -11.32
CA LEU A 270 -1.55 17.69 -12.12
C LEU A 270 -1.94 16.42 -12.89
N TYR A 271 -2.91 15.66 -12.38
CA TYR A 271 -3.76 14.87 -13.24
C TYR A 271 -4.91 15.75 -13.71
N THR A 272 -4.68 16.51 -14.77
CA THR A 272 -5.76 17.16 -15.49
C THR A 272 -6.27 16.20 -16.54
N SER A 273 -7.59 15.94 -16.59
CA SER A 273 -8.18 15.49 -17.85
C SER A 273 -7.67 16.43 -18.96
N PRO A 274 -7.34 15.90 -20.16
CA PRO A 274 -6.80 16.72 -21.22
C PRO A 274 -7.69 17.96 -21.39
N SER A 275 -7.09 19.13 -21.21
CA SER A 275 -7.76 20.42 -21.43
C SER A 275 -8.35 20.40 -22.85
N PRO A 276 -9.50 21.03 -23.09
CA PRO A 276 -9.99 21.22 -24.46
C PRO A 276 -8.97 21.87 -25.40
N ARG A 277 -7.92 22.50 -24.86
CA ARG A 277 -6.80 23.08 -25.64
C ARG A 277 -5.78 22.05 -26.11
N ASP A 278 -5.72 20.87 -25.50
CA ASP A 278 -4.77 19.79 -25.87
C ASP A 278 -5.32 18.87 -26.95
N ARG A 279 -6.50 19.19 -27.51
CA ARG A 279 -7.17 18.45 -28.62
C ARG A 279 -7.04 19.13 -29.97
N GLN A 280 -6.03 20.00 -30.15
CA GLN A 280 -5.75 20.62 -31.47
C GLN A 280 -4.51 20.03 -32.11
#